data_6778e39c0e1cb670273e1c349875a6aa
#
_entry.id   6778e39c0e1cb670273e1c349875a6aa
#
_cell.length_a   1.000
_cell.length_b   1.000
_cell.length_c   1.000
_cell.angle_alpha   90.00
_cell.angle_beta   90.00
_cell.angle_gamma   90.00
#
_symmetry.space_group_name_H-M   'P 1'
#
loop_
_entity.id
_entity.type
_entity.pdbx_description
1 polymer ?
#
loop_
_entity_poly.entity_id
_entity_poly.type
_entity_poly.pdbx_seq_one_letter_code
_entity_poly.pdbx_strand_id
1 'polypeptide(L)'
;VGCAAAVEVLQNLQGEKHENIYFGVGTVQEEVGLRGAKTSSHKIQPDIGIALDTTIAYDFPGGDKNTELGKGVGIMFKDSSMIGHKGLRDYVIGLCEKAKIPYQLTFLERGGTDGGAIHMSHIGAPSISFCLPVRYLHSHTSIVHQDDYDAMVKIVTLLVKSLDKDTVNKITYQ
;
A
#
# COMPACT_ATOMS: atom_id res chain seq x y z
N VAL A 1 -11.65 -4.90 -0.43
CA VAL A 1 -11.04 -4.34 0.80
C VAL A 1 -10.25 -3.09 0.46
N GLY A 2 -9.30 -3.09 -0.49
CA GLY A 2 -8.49 -1.94 -0.86
C GLY A 2 -9.31 -0.69 -1.22
N CYS A 3 -10.35 -0.83 -2.03
CA CYS A 3 -11.26 0.28 -2.37
C CYS A 3 -11.97 0.85 -1.12
N ALA A 4 -12.37 -0.02 -0.18
CA ALA A 4 -12.98 0.43 1.08
C ALA A 4 -11.98 1.23 1.91
N ALA A 5 -10.75 0.75 2.04
CA ALA A 5 -9.68 1.47 2.73
C ALA A 5 -9.38 2.82 2.08
N ALA A 6 -9.33 2.91 0.74
CA ALA A 6 -9.14 4.17 0.04
C ALA A 6 -10.25 5.20 0.33
N VAL A 7 -11.51 4.75 0.38
CA VAL A 7 -12.65 5.61 0.74
C VAL A 7 -12.56 6.07 2.18
N GLU A 8 -12.22 5.18 3.10
CA GLU A 8 -12.11 5.52 4.53
C GLU A 8 -10.94 6.48 4.80
N VAL A 9 -9.81 6.32 4.10
CA VAL A 9 -8.71 7.30 4.14
C VAL A 9 -9.18 8.68 3.68
N LEU A 10 -9.94 8.75 2.57
CA LEU A 10 -10.54 10.03 2.11
C LEU A 10 -11.46 10.66 3.17
N GLN A 11 -12.28 9.85 3.84
CA GLN A 11 -13.16 10.32 4.91
C GLN A 11 -12.34 10.84 6.11
N ASN A 12 -11.28 10.13 6.50
CA ASN A 12 -10.40 10.53 7.59
C ASN A 12 -9.56 11.78 7.31
N LEU A 13 -9.35 12.11 6.04
CA LEU A 13 -8.66 13.33 5.61
C LEU A 13 -9.61 14.54 5.48
N GLN A 14 -10.92 14.32 5.49
CA GLN A 14 -11.89 15.40 5.33
C GLN A 14 -11.82 16.40 6.50
N GLY A 15 -11.53 17.65 6.18
CA GLY A 15 -11.37 18.72 7.17
C GLY A 15 -10.03 18.73 7.91
N GLU A 16 -9.16 17.76 7.64
CA GLU A 16 -7.82 17.71 8.19
C GLU A 16 -6.84 18.56 7.38
N LYS A 17 -5.86 19.16 8.05
CA LYS A 17 -4.81 19.93 7.38
C LYS A 17 -3.72 19.01 6.86
N HIS A 18 -3.44 19.07 5.58
CA HIS A 18 -2.29 18.44 4.91
C HIS A 18 -1.92 19.22 3.65
N GLU A 19 -0.67 19.09 3.21
CA GLU A 19 -0.14 19.86 2.07
C GLU A 19 -0.29 19.15 0.73
N ASN A 20 -0.89 17.96 0.71
CA ASN A 20 -0.96 17.09 -0.45
C ASN A 20 -2.33 17.15 -1.14
N ILE A 21 -2.34 16.84 -2.43
CA ILE A 21 -3.55 16.43 -3.13
C ILE A 21 -3.58 14.89 -3.11
N TYR A 22 -4.56 14.33 -2.44
CA TYR A 22 -4.76 12.88 -2.37
C TYR A 22 -5.80 12.44 -3.40
N PHE A 23 -5.42 11.53 -4.28
CA PHE A 23 -6.30 10.89 -5.25
C PHE A 23 -6.63 9.46 -4.79
N GLY A 24 -7.86 9.22 -4.39
CA GLY A 24 -8.39 7.86 -4.19
C GLY A 24 -8.88 7.32 -5.54
N VAL A 25 -8.26 6.26 -6.03
CA VAL A 25 -8.54 5.70 -7.35
C VAL A 25 -8.98 4.25 -7.23
N GLY A 26 -10.19 3.94 -7.68
CA GLY A 26 -10.64 2.57 -7.93
C GLY A 26 -10.19 2.12 -9.31
N THR A 27 -9.13 1.34 -9.39
CA THR A 27 -8.56 0.87 -10.66
C THR A 27 -9.39 -0.24 -11.26
N VAL A 28 -9.52 -0.26 -12.57
CA VAL A 28 -10.21 -1.32 -13.30
C VAL A 28 -9.20 -2.33 -13.84
N GLN A 29 -9.59 -3.62 -13.90
CA GLN A 29 -8.81 -4.67 -14.54
C GLN A 29 -7.39 -4.80 -13.96
N GLU A 30 -7.27 -4.76 -12.64
CA GLU A 30 -6.00 -4.99 -11.94
C GLU A 30 -5.54 -6.42 -12.18
N GLU A 31 -6.40 -7.41 -11.96
CA GLU A 31 -6.16 -8.87 -12.04
C GLU A 31 -5.72 -9.37 -13.44
N VAL A 32 -5.83 -8.55 -14.45
CA VAL A 32 -5.47 -8.89 -15.84
C VAL A 32 -4.37 -7.99 -16.41
N GLY A 33 -3.55 -7.42 -15.54
CA GLY A 33 -2.33 -6.71 -15.90
C GLY A 33 -2.27 -5.23 -15.51
N LEU A 34 -2.79 -4.86 -14.34
CA LEU A 34 -2.66 -3.52 -13.72
C LEU A 34 -3.13 -2.39 -14.65
N ARG A 35 -4.19 -2.67 -15.44
CA ARG A 35 -4.54 -1.80 -16.58
C ARG A 35 -5.04 -0.44 -16.15
N GLY A 36 -5.93 -0.40 -15.13
CA GLY A 36 -6.45 0.85 -14.59
C GLY A 36 -5.36 1.69 -13.93
N ALA A 37 -4.43 1.08 -13.21
CA ALA A 37 -3.31 1.78 -12.59
C ALA A 37 -2.39 2.43 -13.63
N LYS A 38 -2.10 1.75 -14.75
CA LYS A 38 -1.31 2.31 -15.86
C LYS A 38 -1.92 3.59 -16.41
N THR A 39 -3.23 3.58 -16.64
CA THR A 39 -3.92 4.75 -17.25
C THR A 39 -4.15 5.88 -16.26
N SER A 40 -4.51 5.55 -15.02
CA SER A 40 -4.74 6.56 -13.97
C SER A 40 -3.44 7.25 -13.54
N SER A 41 -2.37 6.50 -13.30
CA SER A 41 -1.08 7.07 -12.93
C SER A 41 -0.49 7.93 -14.06
N HIS A 42 -0.67 7.53 -15.32
CA HIS A 42 -0.28 8.35 -16.46
C HIS A 42 -1.01 9.70 -16.49
N LYS A 43 -2.30 9.71 -16.16
CA LYS A 43 -3.10 10.94 -16.13
C LYS A 43 -2.79 11.82 -14.91
N ILE A 44 -2.62 11.21 -13.73
CA ILE A 44 -2.43 11.92 -12.46
C ILE A 44 -1.01 12.42 -12.29
N GLN A 45 0.00 11.65 -12.76
CA GLN A 45 1.43 11.93 -12.57
C GLN A 45 1.78 12.12 -11.08
N PRO A 46 1.58 11.09 -10.23
CA PRO A 46 1.77 11.24 -8.81
C PRO A 46 3.24 11.40 -8.42
N ASP A 47 3.52 12.22 -7.40
CA ASP A 47 4.85 12.30 -6.77
C ASP A 47 5.15 11.10 -5.87
N ILE A 48 4.12 10.48 -5.30
CA ILE A 48 4.18 9.25 -4.48
C ILE A 48 3.05 8.32 -4.90
N GLY A 49 3.39 7.06 -5.13
CA GLY A 49 2.43 5.99 -5.45
C GLY A 49 2.13 5.09 -4.25
N ILE A 50 0.85 4.86 -4.00
CA ILE A 50 0.38 3.95 -2.94
C ILE A 50 -0.61 2.97 -3.56
N ALA A 51 -0.32 1.67 -3.47
CA ALA A 51 -1.30 0.62 -3.77
C ALA A 51 -1.88 0.06 -2.47
N LEU A 52 -3.19 -0.18 -2.44
CA LEU A 52 -3.91 -0.80 -1.34
C LEU A 52 -4.47 -2.13 -1.81
N ASP A 53 -3.88 -3.21 -1.38
CA ASP A 53 -4.14 -4.54 -1.91
C ASP A 53 -4.28 -5.59 -0.80
N THR A 54 -4.30 -6.84 -1.16
CA THR A 54 -4.27 -7.99 -0.25
C THR A 54 -3.03 -8.83 -0.51
N THR A 55 -2.65 -9.65 0.47
CA THR A 55 -1.58 -10.63 0.33
C THR A 55 -1.94 -11.91 1.07
N ILE A 56 -1.26 -13.01 0.75
CA ILE A 56 -1.51 -14.30 1.37
C ILE A 56 -1.08 -14.28 2.82
N ALA A 57 -1.98 -14.68 3.74
CA ALA A 57 -1.60 -15.02 5.10
C ALA A 57 -1.06 -16.46 5.13
N TYR A 58 0.20 -16.61 5.53
CA TYR A 58 0.90 -17.91 5.57
C TYR A 58 0.83 -18.58 6.95
N ASP A 59 -0.11 -18.19 7.80
CA ASP A 59 -0.30 -18.68 9.16
C ASP A 59 -1.13 -19.99 9.25
N PHE A 60 -1.10 -20.79 8.21
CA PHE A 60 -1.71 -22.12 8.17
C PHE A 60 -0.68 -23.21 8.49
N PRO A 61 -1.12 -24.44 8.87
CA PRO A 61 -0.21 -25.53 9.12
C PRO A 61 0.73 -25.83 7.94
N GLY A 62 2.04 -25.72 8.16
CA GLY A 62 3.07 -25.86 7.13
C GLY A 62 3.39 -24.59 6.35
N GLY A 63 2.76 -23.48 6.66
CA GLY A 63 3.10 -22.16 6.11
C GLY A 63 4.42 -21.63 6.67
N ASP A 64 5.06 -20.73 5.95
CA ASP A 64 6.37 -20.15 6.33
C ASP A 64 6.26 -18.97 7.32
N LYS A 65 5.05 -18.57 7.68
CA LYS A 65 4.74 -17.45 8.59
C LYS A 65 5.32 -16.10 8.15
N ASN A 66 5.57 -15.95 6.86
CA ASN A 66 6.04 -14.69 6.28
C ASN A 66 5.03 -13.55 6.52
N THR A 67 3.73 -13.87 6.52
CA THR A 67 2.64 -12.92 6.77
C THR A 67 1.53 -13.65 7.54
N GLU A 68 1.06 -13.07 8.63
CA GLU A 68 0.06 -13.68 9.52
C GLU A 68 -1.12 -12.74 9.74
N LEU A 69 -2.32 -13.29 9.93
CA LEU A 69 -3.50 -12.52 10.34
C LEU A 69 -3.32 -11.95 11.75
N GLY A 70 -3.79 -10.72 11.98
CA GLY A 70 -3.75 -10.06 13.29
C GLY A 70 -2.37 -9.57 13.71
N LYS A 71 -1.40 -9.53 12.79
CA LYS A 71 -0.05 -9.02 13.05
C LYS A 71 0.23 -7.66 12.43
N GLY A 72 -0.79 -7.02 11.91
CA GLY A 72 -0.72 -5.70 11.32
C GLY A 72 -0.67 -5.72 9.79
N VAL A 73 -0.70 -4.54 9.21
CA VAL A 73 -0.67 -4.35 7.75
C VAL A 73 0.65 -4.83 7.15
N GLY A 74 0.58 -5.52 6.02
CA GLY A 74 1.75 -5.88 5.23
C GLY A 74 2.31 -4.67 4.48
N ILE A 75 3.58 -4.35 4.70
CA ILE A 75 4.35 -3.41 3.89
C ILE A 75 5.11 -4.24 2.85
N MET A 76 4.66 -4.20 1.61
CA MET A 76 5.23 -4.98 0.52
C MET A 76 6.54 -4.35 0.07
N PHE A 77 7.66 -5.02 0.35
CA PHE A 77 8.96 -4.52 -0.09
C PHE A 77 9.39 -5.05 -1.47
N LYS A 78 8.75 -6.13 -1.95
CA LYS A 78 9.00 -6.70 -3.28
C LYS A 78 7.81 -7.52 -3.74
N ASP A 79 7.43 -7.36 -5.00
CA ASP A 79 6.59 -8.31 -5.74
C ASP A 79 7.22 -8.60 -7.12
N SER A 80 6.53 -9.32 -8.02
CA SER A 80 7.07 -9.63 -9.36
C SER A 80 7.17 -8.41 -10.28
N SER A 81 6.53 -7.32 -9.95
CA SER A 81 6.42 -6.11 -10.78
C SER A 81 7.15 -4.89 -10.21
N MET A 82 7.49 -4.91 -8.91
CA MET A 82 8.08 -3.78 -8.21
C MET A 82 9.03 -4.23 -7.10
N ILE A 83 10.11 -3.48 -6.93
CA ILE A 83 10.83 -3.38 -5.65
C ILE A 83 10.41 -2.05 -5.04
N GLY A 84 9.77 -2.10 -3.87
CA GLY A 84 9.28 -0.92 -3.15
C GLY A 84 10.41 0.09 -2.89
N HIS A 85 10.14 1.36 -3.11
CA HIS A 85 11.14 2.41 -2.98
C HIS A 85 11.70 2.46 -1.54
N LYS A 86 13.03 2.30 -1.39
CA LYS A 86 13.67 2.17 -0.08
C LYS A 86 13.39 3.34 0.85
N GLY A 87 13.58 4.58 0.38
CA GLY A 87 13.36 5.78 1.18
C GLY A 87 11.91 5.90 1.67
N LEU A 88 10.94 5.62 0.78
CA LEU A 88 9.52 5.63 1.15
C LEU A 88 9.18 4.53 2.15
N ARG A 89 9.70 3.32 1.95
CA ARG A 89 9.51 2.20 2.88
C ARG A 89 10.06 2.53 4.27
N ASP A 90 11.29 3.01 4.33
CA ASP A 90 11.95 3.32 5.61
C ASP A 90 11.22 4.47 6.34
N TYR A 91 10.71 5.46 5.58
CA TYR A 91 9.86 6.52 6.13
C TYR A 91 8.55 5.98 6.71
N VAL A 92 7.86 5.10 5.99
CA VAL A 92 6.62 4.44 6.44
C VAL A 92 6.85 3.60 7.70
N ILE A 93 7.94 2.82 7.74
CA ILE A 93 8.32 2.04 8.93
C ILE A 93 8.51 2.96 10.13
N GLY A 94 9.24 4.06 9.97
CA GLY A 94 9.42 5.06 11.03
C GLY A 94 8.10 5.66 11.54
N LEU A 95 7.13 5.90 10.65
CA LEU A 95 5.78 6.33 11.04
C LEU A 95 5.04 5.24 11.84
N CYS A 96 5.10 3.98 11.39
CA CYS A 96 4.49 2.86 12.10
C CYS A 96 5.05 2.73 13.53
N GLU A 97 6.36 2.74 13.67
CA GLU A 97 7.04 2.64 14.97
C GLU A 97 6.67 3.79 15.91
N LYS A 98 6.73 5.03 15.41
CA LYS A 98 6.39 6.23 16.19
C LYS A 98 4.93 6.23 16.65
N ALA A 99 4.01 5.81 15.79
CA ALA A 99 2.56 5.78 16.08
C ALA A 99 2.10 4.45 16.70
N LYS A 100 3.00 3.49 16.91
CA LYS A 100 2.70 2.14 17.41
C LYS A 100 1.64 1.43 16.57
N ILE A 101 1.74 1.56 15.25
CA ILE A 101 0.87 0.86 14.31
C ILE A 101 1.52 -0.49 14.00
N PRO A 102 0.84 -1.63 14.22
CA PRO A 102 1.40 -2.94 13.91
C PRO A 102 1.56 -3.10 12.39
N TYR A 103 2.71 -3.64 11.97
CA TYR A 103 3.02 -3.89 10.57
C TYR A 103 3.88 -5.13 10.40
N GLN A 104 3.90 -5.67 9.19
CA GLN A 104 4.72 -6.79 8.78
C GLN A 104 5.45 -6.43 7.49
N LEU A 105 6.70 -6.84 7.33
CA LEU A 105 7.38 -6.77 6.03
C LEU A 105 7.02 -8.01 5.23
N THR A 106 6.49 -7.83 4.04
CA THR A 106 6.03 -8.93 3.20
C THR A 106 6.55 -8.83 1.77
N PHE A 107 6.60 -9.96 1.10
CA PHE A 107 6.96 -10.04 -0.30
C PHE A 107 6.14 -11.10 -1.03
N LEU A 108 6.05 -10.97 -2.34
CA LEU A 108 5.49 -11.99 -3.23
C LEU A 108 6.55 -12.41 -4.26
N GLU A 109 6.76 -13.70 -4.40
CA GLU A 109 7.61 -14.23 -5.48
C GLU A 109 6.92 -14.15 -6.84
N ARG A 110 5.60 -14.30 -6.85
CA ARG A 110 4.73 -14.26 -8.03
C ARG A 110 3.54 -13.37 -7.74
N GLY A 111 3.00 -12.74 -8.80
CA GLY A 111 1.95 -11.74 -8.68
C GLY A 111 2.52 -10.35 -8.47
N GLY A 112 1.71 -9.35 -8.65
CA GLY A 112 2.07 -7.94 -8.50
C GLY A 112 0.90 -7.16 -7.96
N THR A 113 1.12 -5.89 -7.70
CA THR A 113 0.12 -4.94 -7.25
C THR A 113 0.11 -3.74 -8.19
N ASP A 114 -0.90 -2.88 -8.09
CA ASP A 114 -0.96 -1.62 -8.83
C ASP A 114 0.29 -0.74 -8.64
N GLY A 115 1.04 -0.93 -7.54
CA GLY A 115 2.33 -0.28 -7.30
C GLY A 115 3.31 -0.49 -8.46
N GLY A 116 3.29 -1.68 -9.07
CA GLY A 116 4.11 -2.03 -10.22
C GLY A 116 3.84 -1.19 -11.48
N ALA A 117 2.61 -0.72 -11.65
CA ALA A 117 2.27 0.19 -12.74
C ALA A 117 2.56 1.66 -12.38
N ILE A 118 2.29 2.04 -11.14
CA ILE A 118 2.45 3.42 -10.69
C ILE A 118 3.93 3.84 -10.68
N HIS A 119 4.82 2.99 -10.14
CA HIS A 119 6.24 3.34 -10.00
C HIS A 119 6.94 3.55 -11.36
N MET A 120 6.43 2.95 -12.43
CA MET A 120 6.96 3.08 -13.79
C MET A 120 6.27 4.18 -14.62
N SER A 121 5.33 4.92 -14.03
CA SER A 121 4.60 5.97 -14.75
C SER A 121 5.50 7.18 -14.99
N HIS A 122 5.45 7.74 -16.21
CA HIS A 122 6.25 8.90 -16.63
C HIS A 122 7.75 8.75 -16.36
N ILE A 123 8.28 9.62 -15.49
CA ILE A 123 9.70 9.60 -15.08
C ILE A 123 9.94 8.68 -13.88
N GLY A 124 8.90 7.98 -13.45
CA GLY A 124 8.89 7.16 -12.23
C GLY A 124 8.39 7.91 -11.01
N ALA A 125 7.77 7.19 -10.09
CA ALA A 125 7.32 7.71 -8.79
C ALA A 125 7.71 6.74 -7.67
N PRO A 126 8.30 7.20 -6.56
CA PRO A 126 8.48 6.36 -5.38
C PRO A 126 7.15 5.72 -5.00
N SER A 127 7.11 4.39 -4.97
CA SER A 127 5.86 3.66 -4.75
C SER A 127 6.03 2.57 -3.69
N ILE A 128 4.93 2.28 -3.00
CA ILE A 128 4.81 1.25 -1.99
C ILE A 128 3.42 0.62 -2.04
N SER A 129 3.33 -0.65 -1.69
CA SER A 129 2.04 -1.34 -1.55
C SER A 129 1.80 -1.71 -0.09
N PHE A 130 0.64 -1.33 0.42
CA PHE A 130 0.11 -1.81 1.69
C PHE A 130 -0.84 -2.96 1.39
N CYS A 131 -0.54 -4.12 1.95
CA CYS A 131 -1.28 -5.33 1.67
C CYS A 131 -1.94 -5.85 2.94
N LEU A 132 -3.25 -6.10 2.86
CA LEU A 132 -3.97 -6.73 3.95
C LEU A 132 -3.74 -8.24 3.90
N PRO A 133 -3.22 -8.88 4.97
CA PRO A 133 -3.13 -10.33 5.01
C PRO A 133 -4.51 -10.97 4.93
N VAL A 134 -4.68 -11.96 4.04
CA VAL A 134 -5.95 -12.67 3.88
C VAL A 134 -5.72 -14.18 3.76
N ARG A 135 -6.64 -14.98 4.29
CA ARG A 135 -6.75 -16.39 3.94
C ARG A 135 -7.70 -16.56 2.78
N TYR A 136 -7.44 -17.55 1.94
CA TYR A 136 -8.25 -17.88 0.77
C TYR A 136 -8.27 -16.76 -0.27
N LEU A 137 -7.10 -16.14 -0.52
CA LEU A 137 -6.91 -15.15 -1.58
C LEU A 137 -7.39 -15.71 -2.93
N HIS A 138 -7.98 -14.88 -3.77
CA HIS A 138 -8.56 -15.24 -5.07
C HIS A 138 -9.67 -16.32 -5.00
N SER A 139 -10.34 -16.43 -3.87
CA SER A 139 -11.54 -17.27 -3.73
C SER A 139 -12.78 -16.41 -3.53
N HIS A 140 -13.94 -17.03 -3.63
CA HIS A 140 -15.23 -16.34 -3.41
C HIS A 140 -15.50 -15.98 -1.94
N THR A 141 -14.69 -16.47 -1.02
CA THR A 141 -14.76 -16.15 0.41
C THR A 141 -13.35 -16.01 0.97
N SER A 142 -13.07 -14.88 1.58
CA SER A 142 -11.77 -14.61 2.22
C SER A 142 -11.95 -14.24 3.68
N ILE A 143 -10.92 -14.50 4.49
CA ILE A 143 -10.89 -14.12 5.91
C ILE A 143 -9.82 -13.05 6.08
N VAL A 144 -10.19 -11.95 6.73
CA VAL A 144 -9.32 -10.84 7.11
C VAL A 144 -9.40 -10.59 8.62
N HIS A 145 -8.40 -9.95 9.18
CA HIS A 145 -8.45 -9.48 10.57
C HIS A 145 -8.74 -7.98 10.60
N GLN A 146 -9.70 -7.56 11.44
CA GLN A 146 -10.11 -6.16 11.52
C GLN A 146 -8.95 -5.24 11.92
N ASP A 147 -8.14 -5.64 12.90
CA ASP A 147 -7.02 -4.81 13.37
C ASP A 147 -5.97 -4.56 12.27
N ASP A 148 -5.77 -5.51 11.34
CA ASP A 148 -4.87 -5.33 10.20
C ASP A 148 -5.43 -4.30 9.21
N TYR A 149 -6.76 -4.32 8.99
CA TYR A 149 -7.45 -3.32 8.18
C TYR A 149 -7.35 -1.93 8.81
N ASP A 150 -7.64 -1.81 10.10
CA ASP A 150 -7.55 -0.55 10.82
C ASP A 150 -6.11 0.00 10.81
N ALA A 151 -5.11 -0.88 10.91
CA ALA A 151 -3.70 -0.51 10.76
C ALA A 151 -3.39 0.04 9.36
N MET A 152 -3.93 -0.58 8.30
CA MET A 152 -3.77 -0.11 6.92
C MET A 152 -4.37 1.30 6.74
N VAL A 153 -5.60 1.51 7.14
CA VAL A 153 -6.27 2.83 7.03
C VAL A 153 -5.51 3.88 7.83
N LYS A 154 -5.09 3.54 9.06
CA LYS A 154 -4.37 4.45 9.95
C LYS A 154 -3.01 4.87 9.39
N ILE A 155 -2.21 3.92 8.89
CA ILE A 155 -0.88 4.27 8.35
C ILE A 155 -0.98 5.08 7.07
N VAL A 156 -1.92 4.78 6.18
CA VAL A 156 -2.09 5.55 4.94
C VAL A 156 -2.57 6.97 5.24
N THR A 157 -3.54 7.13 6.16
CA THR A 157 -3.99 8.46 6.61
C THR A 157 -2.84 9.27 7.21
N LEU A 158 -2.04 8.64 8.08
CA LEU A 158 -0.89 9.28 8.72
C LEU A 158 0.19 9.65 7.69
N LEU A 159 0.48 8.77 6.73
CA LEU A 159 1.43 9.01 5.66
C LEU A 159 1.03 10.25 4.85
N VAL A 160 -0.22 10.32 4.37
CA VAL A 160 -0.71 11.48 3.62
C VAL A 160 -0.57 12.77 4.43
N LYS A 161 -0.93 12.75 5.70
CA LYS A 161 -0.83 13.94 6.59
C LYS A 161 0.60 14.38 6.88
N SER A 162 1.55 13.46 6.82
CA SER A 162 2.96 13.71 7.17
C SER A 162 3.84 14.12 5.99
N LEU A 163 3.38 13.91 4.76
CA LEU A 163 4.12 14.27 3.55
C LEU A 163 3.98 15.77 3.27
N ASP A 164 5.09 16.39 2.98
CA ASP A 164 5.23 17.73 2.40
C ASP A 164 6.26 17.68 1.26
N LYS A 165 6.42 18.77 0.54
CA LYS A 165 7.35 18.85 -0.59
C LYS A 165 8.79 18.48 -0.21
N ASP A 166 9.26 18.92 0.94
CA ASP A 166 10.63 18.67 1.39
C ASP A 166 10.82 17.19 1.75
N THR A 167 9.83 16.60 2.39
CA THR A 167 9.84 15.18 2.73
C THR A 167 9.79 14.31 1.48
N VAL A 168 8.95 14.64 0.51
CA VAL A 168 8.87 13.94 -0.78
C VAL A 168 10.23 14.01 -1.51
N ASN A 169 10.86 15.18 -1.57
CA ASN A 169 12.18 15.33 -2.18
C ASN A 169 13.24 14.48 -1.48
N LYS A 170 13.27 14.49 -0.14
CA LYS A 170 14.18 13.64 0.64
C LYS A 170 13.98 12.15 0.37
N ILE A 171 12.71 11.71 0.29
CA ILE A 171 12.39 10.32 -0.01
C ILE A 171 12.86 9.95 -1.41
N THR A 172 12.57 10.79 -2.41
CA THR A 172 12.82 10.50 -3.83
C THR A 172 14.30 10.36 -4.17
N TYR A 173 15.17 11.09 -3.49
CA TYR A 173 16.61 11.17 -3.82
C TYR A 173 17.52 10.54 -2.76
N GLN A 174 17.00 9.62 -1.94
CA GLN A 174 17.80 8.84 -0.97
C GLN A 174 18.37 7.55 -1.54
#